data_7edf5fcb5aeffc2cc4a870b57f09c6b3
#
_entry.id   7edf5fcb5aeffc2cc4a870b57f09c6b3
#
_cell.length_a   1.000
_cell.length_b   1.000
_cell.length_c   1.000
_cell.angle_alpha   90.00
_cell.angle_beta   90.00
_cell.angle_gamma   90.00
#
_symmetry.space_group_name_H-M   'P 1'
#
loop_
_entity.id
_entity.type
_entity.pdbx_description
1 polymer ?
#
loop_
_entity_poly.entity_id
_entity_poly.type
_entity_poly.pdbx_seq_one_letter_code
_entity_poly.pdbx_strand_id
1 'polypeptide(L)'
;EAFEENSTYSSAQFLIHMLEHFQRLGFSVKCVQTDNGFEFTKRFGGSAPDNLSLFERALKERKIEHKLIRPFTPRHNGKVERSHRKDNEYFYATHSFYSFSDFKSQLAVHLRNYNNFPMRPLNWNSPKTTLNNFLRLGVTYH
;
A
#
# COMPACT_ATOMS: atom_id res chain seq x y z
N GLU A 1 -0.89 -4.32 -6.91
CA GLU A 1 -2.07 -4.24 -7.76
C GLU A 1 -2.01 -2.95 -8.58
N ALA A 2 -2.55 -2.97 -9.80
CA ALA A 2 -2.57 -1.82 -10.70
C ALA A 2 -4.00 -1.55 -11.18
N PHE A 3 -4.32 -0.26 -11.34
CA PHE A 3 -5.61 0.23 -11.83
C PHE A 3 -5.37 1.18 -13.00
N GLU A 4 -6.34 1.27 -13.92
CA GLU A 4 -6.24 2.14 -15.09
C GLU A 4 -6.38 3.62 -14.74
N GLU A 5 -7.02 3.92 -13.61
CA GLU A 5 -7.24 5.28 -13.14
C GLU A 5 -6.89 5.44 -11.65
N ASN A 6 -6.46 6.63 -11.28
CA ASN A 6 -6.32 7.04 -9.90
C ASN A 6 -7.63 7.69 -9.44
N SER A 7 -8.47 6.91 -8.74
CA SER A 7 -9.77 7.36 -8.24
C SER A 7 -9.99 6.92 -6.81
N THR A 8 -10.95 7.56 -6.14
CA THR A 8 -11.40 7.12 -4.81
C THR A 8 -11.91 5.67 -4.83
N TYR A 9 -12.50 5.24 -5.96
CA TYR A 9 -12.95 3.86 -6.12
C TYR A 9 -11.77 2.89 -6.18
N SER A 10 -10.79 3.15 -7.02
CA SER A 10 -9.58 2.32 -7.15
C SER A 10 -8.83 2.21 -5.82
N SER A 11 -8.70 3.32 -5.10
CA SER A 11 -8.06 3.35 -3.78
C SER A 11 -8.83 2.55 -2.74
N ALA A 12 -10.16 2.60 -2.74
CA ALA A 12 -10.99 1.79 -1.85
C ALA A 12 -10.92 0.30 -2.19
N GLN A 13 -10.91 -0.08 -3.47
CA GLN A 13 -10.74 -1.46 -3.91
C GLN A 13 -9.36 -2.01 -3.50
N PHE A 14 -8.31 -1.24 -3.72
CA PHE A 14 -6.96 -1.61 -3.27
C PHE A 14 -6.91 -1.86 -1.76
N LEU A 15 -7.51 -0.96 -0.97
CA LEU A 15 -7.60 -1.11 0.48
C LEU A 15 -8.29 -2.42 0.87
N ILE A 16 -9.44 -2.73 0.27
CA ILE A 16 -10.20 -3.93 0.56
C ILE A 16 -9.37 -5.18 0.26
N HIS A 17 -8.77 -5.26 -0.92
CA HIS A 17 -7.94 -6.40 -1.33
C HIS A 17 -6.72 -6.56 -0.43
N MET A 18 -6.09 -5.45 -0.03
CA MET A 18 -4.97 -5.44 0.90
C MET A 18 -5.39 -5.99 2.27
N LEU A 19 -6.51 -5.52 2.82
CA LEU A 19 -7.01 -5.96 4.12
C LEU A 19 -7.36 -7.45 4.12
N GLU A 20 -8.02 -7.94 3.07
CA GLU A 20 -8.33 -9.36 2.88
C GLU A 20 -7.06 -10.20 2.76
N HIS A 21 -6.05 -9.69 2.07
CA HIS A 21 -4.76 -10.37 1.96
C HIS A 21 -4.10 -10.53 3.34
N PHE A 22 -4.02 -9.46 4.14
CA PHE A 22 -3.46 -9.54 5.49
C PHE A 22 -4.29 -10.43 6.41
N GLN A 23 -5.61 -10.39 6.31
CA GLN A 23 -6.49 -11.26 7.09
C GLN A 23 -6.25 -12.74 6.77
N ARG A 24 -6.09 -13.11 5.48
CA ARG A 24 -5.73 -14.48 5.07
C ARG A 24 -4.38 -14.94 5.61
N LEU A 25 -3.46 -14.02 5.84
CA LEU A 25 -2.16 -14.28 6.48
C LEU A 25 -2.24 -14.31 8.02
N GLY A 26 -3.41 -14.09 8.61
CA GLY A 26 -3.61 -14.06 10.07
C GLY A 26 -3.30 -12.72 10.74
N PHE A 27 -3.08 -11.64 9.95
CA PHE A 27 -2.83 -10.31 10.51
C PHE A 27 -4.11 -9.50 10.63
N SER A 28 -4.24 -8.79 11.75
CA SER A 28 -5.29 -7.78 11.97
C SER A 28 -4.72 -6.39 11.78
N VAL A 29 -5.23 -5.64 10.80
CA VAL A 29 -4.84 -4.25 10.56
C VAL A 29 -5.68 -3.35 11.45
N LYS A 30 -5.05 -2.60 12.35
CA LYS A 30 -5.74 -1.68 13.28
C LYS A 30 -5.74 -0.23 12.81
N CYS A 31 -4.77 0.15 11.99
CA CYS A 31 -4.59 1.51 11.53
C CYS A 31 -4.03 1.54 10.12
N VAL A 32 -4.55 2.44 9.29
CA VAL A 32 -4.02 2.75 7.96
C VAL A 32 -3.63 4.21 7.91
N GLN A 33 -2.42 4.51 7.48
CA GLN A 33 -1.91 5.86 7.32
C GLN A 33 -1.81 6.21 5.85
N THR A 34 -2.35 7.36 5.45
CA THR A 34 -2.25 7.90 4.09
C THR A 34 -1.79 9.36 4.13
N ASP A 35 -1.40 9.88 2.99
CA ASP A 35 -1.33 11.32 2.78
C ASP A 35 -2.74 11.94 2.67
N ASN A 36 -2.81 13.22 2.31
CA ASN A 36 -4.05 13.98 2.23
C ASN A 36 -4.65 14.00 0.80
N GLY A 37 -4.33 13.01 -0.04
CA GLY A 37 -4.87 12.88 -1.38
C GLY A 37 -6.41 12.80 -1.39
N PHE A 38 -7.04 13.37 -2.42
CA PHE A 38 -8.52 13.37 -2.55
C PHE A 38 -9.10 11.97 -2.67
N GLU A 39 -8.31 11.02 -3.15
CA GLU A 39 -8.66 9.60 -3.23
C GLU A 39 -8.84 8.96 -1.86
N PHE A 40 -8.14 9.47 -0.82
CA PHE A 40 -8.18 8.92 0.53
C PHE A 40 -9.13 9.70 1.45
N THR A 41 -9.22 11.02 1.30
CA THR A 41 -10.01 11.84 2.23
C THR A 41 -10.65 13.05 1.55
N LYS A 42 -11.84 13.42 2.01
CA LYS A 42 -12.54 14.65 1.60
C LYS A 42 -12.43 15.78 2.63
N ARG A 43 -11.67 15.60 3.71
CA ARG A 43 -11.61 16.56 4.83
C ARG A 43 -11.14 17.96 4.44
N PHE A 44 -10.34 18.08 3.37
CA PHE A 44 -9.77 19.35 2.93
C PHE A 44 -10.56 20.01 1.78
N GLY A 45 -11.64 19.38 1.29
CA GLY A 45 -12.45 19.88 0.17
C GLY A 45 -13.66 20.73 0.54
N GLY A 46 -13.77 21.23 1.79
CA GLY A 46 -14.92 22.04 2.25
C GLY A 46 -16.23 21.26 2.32
N SER A 47 -16.22 19.96 2.25
CA SER A 47 -17.40 19.11 2.34
C SER A 47 -17.87 18.98 3.80
N ALA A 48 -19.19 18.79 3.99
CA ALA A 48 -19.76 18.56 5.31
C ALA A 48 -19.06 17.39 6.04
N PRO A 49 -18.98 17.42 7.39
CA PRO A 49 -18.27 16.41 8.19
C PRO A 49 -18.68 14.95 7.93
N ASP A 50 -19.89 14.74 7.42
CA ASP A 50 -20.44 13.41 7.12
C ASP A 50 -20.15 12.91 5.71
N ASN A 51 -19.50 13.71 4.85
CA ASN A 51 -19.19 13.33 3.48
C ASN A 51 -17.87 12.57 3.37
N LEU A 52 -17.86 11.36 3.91
CA LEU A 52 -16.69 10.48 3.85
C LEU A 52 -16.41 10.01 2.41
N SER A 53 -15.13 9.89 2.06
CA SER A 53 -14.71 9.20 0.83
C SER A 53 -15.07 7.71 0.89
N LEU A 54 -15.06 7.02 -0.26
CA LEU A 54 -15.24 5.54 -0.29
C LEU A 54 -14.17 4.85 0.54
N PHE A 55 -12.95 5.35 0.51
CA PHE A 55 -11.83 4.85 1.29
C PHE A 55 -12.09 4.98 2.81
N GLU A 56 -12.52 6.17 3.26
CA GLU A 56 -12.84 6.41 4.68
C GLU A 56 -14.03 5.56 5.15
N ARG A 57 -15.06 5.37 4.30
CA ARG A 57 -16.19 4.49 4.61
C ARG A 57 -15.74 3.05 4.81
N ALA A 58 -14.89 2.53 3.90
CA ALA A 58 -14.37 1.17 3.98
C ALA A 58 -13.55 0.92 5.26
N LEU A 59 -12.82 1.91 5.74
CA LEU A 59 -12.10 1.85 7.02
C LEU A 59 -13.06 1.91 8.21
N LYS A 60 -14.02 2.82 8.19
CA LYS A 60 -15.01 3.01 9.26
C LYS A 60 -15.86 1.76 9.49
N GLU A 61 -16.36 1.14 8.41
CA GLU A 61 -17.12 -0.11 8.46
C GLU A 61 -16.34 -1.26 9.11
N ARG A 62 -15.01 -1.28 8.91
CA ARG A 62 -14.11 -2.30 9.47
C ARG A 62 -13.51 -1.93 10.82
N LYS A 63 -13.89 -0.78 11.38
CA LYS A 63 -13.39 -0.22 12.65
C LYS A 63 -11.86 -0.06 12.64
N ILE A 64 -11.29 0.32 11.50
CA ILE A 64 -9.87 0.58 11.30
C ILE A 64 -9.62 2.07 11.43
N GLU A 65 -8.63 2.45 12.23
CA GLU A 65 -8.24 3.84 12.39
C GLU A 65 -7.62 4.39 11.11
N HIS A 66 -8.05 5.58 10.67
CA HIS A 66 -7.44 6.31 9.57
C HIS A 66 -6.58 7.46 10.08
N LYS A 67 -5.28 7.38 9.88
CA LYS A 67 -4.33 8.46 10.20
C LYS A 67 -3.92 9.20 8.94
N LEU A 68 -4.11 10.51 8.95
CA LEU A 68 -3.60 11.39 7.91
C LEU A 68 -2.23 11.92 8.31
N ILE A 69 -1.30 11.95 7.36
CA ILE A 69 0.01 12.58 7.53
C ILE A 69 -0.20 14.08 7.68
N ARG A 70 0.45 14.68 8.68
CA ARG A 70 0.41 16.14 8.86
C ARG A 70 1.05 16.81 7.64
N PRO A 71 0.42 17.85 7.07
CA PRO A 71 1.03 18.65 6.03
C PRO A 71 2.45 19.09 6.43
N PHE A 72 3.35 19.17 5.46
CA PHE A 72 4.75 19.59 5.67
C PHE A 72 5.58 18.74 6.65
N THR A 73 5.23 17.45 6.84
CA THR A 73 6.00 16.54 7.69
C THR A 73 6.62 15.39 6.87
N PRO A 74 7.70 15.62 6.11
CA PRO A 74 8.29 14.64 5.18
C PRO A 74 8.72 13.33 5.87
N ARG A 75 9.11 13.40 7.15
CA ARG A 75 9.60 12.25 7.91
C ARG A 75 8.58 11.11 8.02
N HIS A 76 7.28 11.42 8.00
CA HIS A 76 6.23 10.42 8.15
C HIS A 76 6.05 9.57 6.89
N ASN A 77 6.47 10.05 5.72
CA ASN A 77 6.30 9.37 4.44
C ASN A 77 7.61 8.85 3.82
N GLY A 78 8.74 9.07 4.47
CA GLY A 78 10.08 8.79 3.91
C GLY A 78 10.30 7.32 3.48
N LYS A 79 9.61 6.34 4.10
CA LYS A 79 9.68 4.93 3.69
C LYS A 79 8.92 4.71 2.38
N VAL A 80 7.74 5.30 2.25
CA VAL A 80 6.88 5.21 1.06
C VAL A 80 7.55 5.94 -0.11
N GLU A 81 8.04 7.16 0.10
CA GLU A 81 8.78 7.94 -0.90
C GLU A 81 10.03 7.21 -1.41
N ARG A 82 10.76 6.53 -0.52
CA ARG A 82 11.92 5.72 -0.92
C ARG A 82 11.49 4.51 -1.74
N SER A 83 10.37 3.87 -1.42
CA SER A 83 9.81 2.77 -2.21
C SER A 83 9.43 3.25 -3.61
N HIS A 84 8.68 4.35 -3.70
CA HIS A 84 8.31 4.95 -4.99
C HIS A 84 9.51 5.35 -5.84
N ARG A 85 10.57 5.91 -5.22
CA ARG A 85 11.81 6.21 -5.94
C ARG A 85 12.44 4.96 -6.53
N LYS A 86 12.53 3.88 -5.77
CA LYS A 86 13.07 2.61 -6.26
C LYS A 86 12.21 2.01 -7.36
N ASP A 87 10.90 2.06 -7.24
CA ASP A 87 10.00 1.59 -8.29
C ASP A 87 10.18 2.43 -9.56
N ASN A 88 10.35 3.75 -9.45
CA ASN A 88 10.65 4.62 -10.58
C ASN A 88 12.00 4.26 -11.22
N GLU A 89 13.07 4.13 -10.44
CA GLU A 89 14.42 3.86 -10.95
C GLU A 89 14.55 2.46 -11.58
N TYR A 90 13.98 1.45 -10.97
CA TYR A 90 14.22 0.04 -11.35
C TYR A 90 13.11 -0.59 -12.17
N PHE A 91 11.94 0.02 -12.23
CA PHE A 91 10.82 -0.49 -13.00
C PHE A 91 10.32 0.50 -14.04
N TYR A 92 9.78 1.66 -13.65
CA TYR A 92 9.16 2.58 -14.61
C TYR A 92 10.14 3.18 -15.60
N ALA A 93 11.35 3.53 -15.17
CA ALA A 93 12.36 4.13 -16.05
C ALA A 93 13.06 3.11 -16.99
N THR A 94 12.96 1.83 -16.70
CA THR A 94 13.70 0.77 -17.41
C THR A 94 12.81 -0.12 -18.28
N HIS A 95 11.49 0.06 -18.22
CA HIS A 95 10.52 -0.75 -18.95
C HIS A 95 9.66 0.11 -19.86
N SER A 96 9.25 -0.47 -20.99
CA SER A 96 8.23 0.09 -21.88
C SER A 96 6.98 -0.77 -21.82
N PHE A 97 5.81 -0.15 -21.82
CA PHE A 97 4.53 -0.83 -21.67
C PHE A 97 3.69 -0.61 -22.92
N TYR A 98 3.29 -1.68 -23.58
CA TYR A 98 2.50 -1.63 -24.82
C TYR A 98 0.99 -1.64 -24.57
N SER A 99 0.56 -2.11 -23.39
CA SER A 99 -0.83 -2.13 -22.95
C SER A 99 -0.92 -2.22 -21.43
N PHE A 100 -2.09 -1.97 -20.88
CA PHE A 100 -2.33 -2.17 -19.45
C PHE A 100 -2.15 -3.64 -19.00
N SER A 101 -2.50 -4.58 -19.86
CA SER A 101 -2.27 -6.00 -19.59
C SER A 101 -0.78 -6.35 -19.55
N ASP A 102 0.00 -5.81 -20.49
CA ASP A 102 1.46 -5.93 -20.51
C ASP A 102 2.08 -5.29 -19.26
N PHE A 103 1.67 -4.07 -18.90
CA PHE A 103 2.09 -3.42 -17.68
C PHE A 103 1.84 -4.29 -16.44
N LYS A 104 0.63 -4.86 -16.28
CA LYS A 104 0.30 -5.73 -15.16
C LYS A 104 1.18 -6.99 -15.11
N SER A 105 1.49 -7.57 -16.26
CA SER A 105 2.34 -8.75 -16.36
C SER A 105 3.78 -8.43 -15.94
N GLN A 106 4.34 -7.34 -16.45
CA GLN A 106 5.69 -6.87 -16.09
C GLN A 106 5.77 -6.48 -14.60
N LEU A 107 4.74 -5.80 -14.07
CA LEU A 107 4.65 -5.45 -12.64
C LEU A 107 4.62 -6.70 -11.76
N ALA A 108 3.89 -7.73 -12.15
CA ALA A 108 3.84 -8.99 -11.40
C ALA A 108 5.22 -9.68 -11.31
N VAL A 109 5.99 -9.64 -12.41
CA VAL A 109 7.37 -10.15 -12.43
C VAL A 109 8.27 -9.30 -11.54
N HIS A 110 8.20 -7.97 -11.64
CA HIS A 110 8.97 -7.05 -10.82
C HIS A 110 8.70 -7.27 -9.32
N LEU A 111 7.45 -7.34 -8.90
CA LEU A 111 7.07 -7.59 -7.51
C LEU A 111 7.53 -8.96 -7.01
N ARG A 112 7.50 -9.99 -7.86
CA ARG A 112 8.02 -11.32 -7.52
C ARG A 112 9.53 -11.25 -7.26
N ASN A 113 10.27 -10.58 -8.12
CA ASN A 113 11.71 -10.41 -7.98
C ASN A 113 12.04 -9.61 -6.72
N TYR A 114 11.36 -8.48 -6.50
CA TYR A 114 11.50 -7.65 -5.30
C TYR A 114 11.28 -8.45 -4.02
N ASN A 115 10.19 -9.23 -3.96
CA ASN A 115 9.84 -10.01 -2.78
C ASN A 115 10.78 -11.19 -2.49
N ASN A 116 11.57 -11.63 -3.48
CA ASN A 116 12.56 -12.69 -3.33
C ASN A 116 14.00 -12.15 -3.22
N PHE A 117 14.22 -10.83 -3.39
CA PHE A 117 15.55 -10.25 -3.34
C PHE A 117 16.03 -10.02 -1.89
N PRO A 118 17.25 -10.49 -1.52
CA PRO A 118 17.81 -10.26 -0.19
C PRO A 118 18.09 -8.79 0.06
N MET A 119 17.71 -8.28 1.22
CA MET A 119 17.84 -6.86 1.57
C MET A 119 18.61 -6.65 2.86
N ARG A 120 19.58 -5.74 2.86
CA ARG A 120 20.36 -5.38 4.06
C ARG A 120 19.50 -5.02 5.28
N PRO A 121 18.41 -4.21 5.16
CA PRO A 121 17.55 -3.87 6.29
C PRO A 121 16.79 -5.07 6.89
N LEU A 122 16.73 -6.19 6.17
CA LEU A 122 16.10 -7.45 6.60
C LEU A 122 17.15 -8.51 6.98
N ASN A 123 18.34 -8.08 7.39
CA ASN A 123 19.46 -8.99 7.71
C ASN A 123 19.78 -9.94 6.54
N TRP A 124 19.79 -9.42 5.32
CA TRP A 124 20.01 -10.15 4.08
C TRP A 124 18.97 -11.24 3.77
N ASN A 125 17.83 -11.22 4.47
CA ASN A 125 16.65 -11.99 4.07
C ASN A 125 15.85 -11.24 3.01
N SER A 126 15.10 -11.99 2.21
CA SER A 126 14.10 -11.39 1.33
C SER A 126 12.84 -11.01 2.12
N PRO A 127 11.99 -10.07 1.62
CA PRO A 127 10.69 -9.77 2.22
C PRO A 127 9.85 -11.03 2.43
N LYS A 128 9.82 -11.93 1.44
CA LYS A 128 9.08 -13.20 1.51
C LYS A 128 9.62 -14.13 2.60
N THR A 129 10.94 -14.27 2.71
CA THR A 129 11.57 -15.08 3.76
C THR A 129 11.28 -14.51 5.12
N THR A 130 11.39 -13.20 5.29
CA THR A 130 11.09 -12.50 6.55
C THR A 130 9.65 -12.74 6.97
N LEU A 131 8.69 -12.55 6.05
CA LEU A 131 7.28 -12.81 6.32
C LEU A 131 7.03 -14.26 6.74
N ASN A 132 7.59 -15.23 6.02
CA ASN A 132 7.44 -16.65 6.35
C ASN A 132 8.00 -17.00 7.73
N ASN A 133 9.12 -16.38 8.11
CA ASN A 133 9.69 -16.57 9.44
C ASN A 133 8.76 -16.04 10.54
N PHE A 134 8.15 -14.85 10.35
CA PHE A 134 7.15 -14.32 11.27
C PHE A 134 5.93 -15.25 11.41
N LEU A 135 5.40 -15.75 10.30
CA LEU A 135 4.25 -16.66 10.30
C LEU A 135 4.55 -17.99 11.01
N ARG A 136 5.78 -18.52 10.85
CA ARG A 136 6.20 -19.76 11.53
C ARG A 136 6.41 -19.58 13.03
N LEU A 137 6.87 -18.43 13.47
CA LEU A 137 7.14 -18.14 14.88
C LEU A 137 5.87 -17.80 15.67
N GLY A 138 4.70 -17.69 15.01
CA GLY A 138 3.44 -17.35 15.66
C GLY A 138 3.45 -15.97 16.33
N VAL A 139 4.37 -15.08 15.92
CA VAL A 139 4.46 -13.73 16.47
C VAL A 139 3.34 -12.88 15.91
N THR A 140 2.20 -12.91 16.56
CA THR A 140 1.14 -11.92 16.34
C THR A 140 1.56 -10.62 17.03
N TYR A 141 1.88 -9.60 16.25
CA TYR A 141 1.99 -8.25 16.81
C TYR A 141 0.59 -7.77 17.21
N HIS A 142 0.39 -7.66 18.51
CA HIS A 142 -0.79 -7.01 19.09
C HIS A 142 -0.65 -5.50 19.07
#